data_a2e89c78eb022196ff43a0aa5e3fce0a
#
_entry.id   a2e89c78eb022196ff43a0aa5e3fce0a
#
_cell.length_a   1.000
_cell.length_b   1.000
_cell.length_c   1.000
_cell.angle_alpha   90.00
_cell.angle_beta   90.00
_cell.angle_gamma   90.00
#
_symmetry.space_group_name_H-M   'P 1'
#
loop_
_entity.id
_entity.type
_entity.pdbx_description
1 polymer ?
#
loop_
_entity_poly.entity_id
_entity_poly.type
_entity_poly.pdbx_seq_one_letter_code
_entity_poly.pdbx_strand_id
1 'polypeptide(L)'
;MPFVLIIHEVADYAAWKQVFDGAATIRHDAGERSYQILKDQHDPNKIVHFSTWTSLEAARSFFESPRLVEIREEAGVQSPEFIYLEELEAGTL
;
A
#
# COMPACT_ATOMS: atom_id res chain seq x y z
N MET A 1 -12.72 -3.70 10.00
CA MET A 1 -12.07 -2.76 9.09
C MET A 1 -11.72 -3.45 7.78
N PRO A 2 -11.91 -2.78 6.66
CA PRO A 2 -11.47 -3.34 5.38
C PRO A 2 -9.96 -3.27 5.22
N PHE A 3 -9.47 -4.05 4.25
CA PHE A 3 -8.05 -4.16 3.97
C PHE A 3 -7.75 -3.82 2.53
N VAL A 4 -6.54 -3.33 2.29
CA VAL A 4 -6.02 -3.17 0.94
C VAL A 4 -4.69 -3.92 0.85
N LEU A 5 -4.58 -4.78 -0.15
CA LEU A 5 -3.35 -5.48 -0.47
C LEU A 5 -2.80 -4.87 -1.76
N ILE A 6 -1.58 -4.38 -1.70
CA ILE A 6 -0.93 -3.82 -2.87
C ILE A 6 0.33 -4.63 -3.14
N ILE A 7 0.43 -5.17 -4.33
CA ILE A 7 1.62 -5.88 -4.79
C ILE A 7 2.26 -4.99 -5.83
N HIS A 8 3.52 -4.62 -5.62
CA HIS A 8 4.21 -3.80 -6.61
C HIS A 8 5.69 -4.16 -6.69
N GLU A 9 6.25 -3.93 -7.87
CA GLU A 9 7.67 -4.04 -8.10
C GLU A 9 8.29 -2.67 -7.92
N VAL A 10 9.40 -2.61 -7.21
CA VAL A 10 10.13 -1.37 -6.98
C VAL A 10 11.52 -1.48 -7.57
N ALA A 11 12.03 -0.38 -8.09
CA ALA A 11 13.37 -0.35 -8.65
C ALA A 11 14.43 -0.47 -7.55
N ASP A 12 14.17 0.15 -6.39
CA ASP A 12 15.07 0.17 -5.25
C ASP A 12 14.23 0.31 -3.98
N TYR A 13 14.25 -0.70 -3.13
CA TYR A 13 13.47 -0.70 -1.90
C TYR A 13 13.77 0.49 -0.99
N ALA A 14 15.03 0.83 -0.82
CA ALA A 14 15.41 1.93 0.09
C ALA A 14 14.83 3.26 -0.38
N ALA A 15 14.86 3.53 -1.68
CA ALA A 15 14.26 4.73 -2.26
C ALA A 15 12.75 4.71 -2.12
N TRP A 16 12.11 3.57 -2.39
CA TRP A 16 10.67 3.39 -2.22
C TRP A 16 10.24 3.64 -0.78
N LYS A 17 10.99 3.07 0.17
CA LYS A 17 10.67 3.19 1.60
C LYS A 17 10.75 4.63 2.08
N GLN A 18 11.69 5.40 1.57
CA GLN A 18 11.80 6.82 1.89
C GLN A 18 10.54 7.59 1.48
N VAL A 19 10.07 7.35 0.27
CA VAL A 19 8.84 7.98 -0.24
C VAL A 19 7.63 7.50 0.55
N PHE A 20 7.58 6.20 0.84
CA PHE A 20 6.50 5.60 1.65
C PHE A 20 6.41 6.26 3.03
N ASP A 21 7.54 6.41 3.71
CA ASP A 21 7.58 7.02 5.04
C ASP A 21 7.21 8.50 4.99
N GLY A 22 7.66 9.21 3.96
CA GLY A 22 7.33 10.61 3.76
C GLY A 22 5.84 10.85 3.51
N ALA A 23 5.12 9.83 3.06
CA ALA A 23 3.69 9.91 2.80
C ALA A 23 2.82 9.45 3.99
N ALA A 24 3.41 9.18 5.15
CA ALA A 24 2.68 8.62 6.29
C ALA A 24 1.49 9.50 6.72
N THR A 25 1.69 10.81 6.80
CA THR A 25 0.64 11.73 7.21
C THR A 25 -0.53 11.75 6.24
N ILE A 26 -0.23 11.83 4.93
CA ILE A 26 -1.31 11.83 3.93
C ILE A 26 -2.06 10.50 3.88
N ARG A 27 -1.37 9.38 4.13
CA ARG A 27 -2.03 8.08 4.23
C ARG A 27 -2.98 8.02 5.42
N HIS A 28 -2.51 8.46 6.58
CA HIS A 28 -3.34 8.52 7.79
C HIS A 28 -4.57 9.40 7.57
N ASP A 29 -4.37 10.60 7.05
CA ASP A 29 -5.46 11.54 6.82
C ASP A 29 -6.48 11.03 5.81
N ALA A 30 -6.04 10.20 4.87
CA ALA A 30 -6.92 9.59 3.89
C ALA A 30 -7.74 8.42 4.45
N GLY A 31 -7.28 7.81 5.55
CA GLY A 31 -8.03 6.73 6.20
C GLY A 31 -7.26 5.46 6.49
N GLU A 32 -5.96 5.39 6.17
CA GLU A 32 -5.13 4.24 6.53
C GLU A 32 -4.90 4.23 8.04
N ARG A 33 -5.05 3.07 8.68
CA ARG A 33 -4.93 2.95 10.13
C ARG A 33 -3.76 2.09 10.58
N SER A 34 -3.41 1.08 9.80
CA SER A 34 -2.24 0.25 10.09
C SER A 34 -1.70 -0.35 8.81
N TYR A 35 -0.47 -0.81 8.83
CA TYR A 35 0.13 -1.40 7.66
C TYR A 35 1.19 -2.43 8.03
N GLN A 36 1.47 -3.32 7.08
CA GLN A 36 2.63 -4.20 7.09
C GLN A 36 3.30 -4.09 5.74
N ILE A 37 4.61 -4.10 5.75
CA ILE A 37 5.41 -4.17 4.52
C ILE A 37 6.05 -5.55 4.49
N LEU A 38 5.77 -6.27 3.42
CA LEU A 38 6.22 -7.63 3.23
C LEU A 38 7.00 -7.72 1.93
N LYS A 39 7.88 -8.68 1.87
CA LYS A 39 8.74 -8.89 0.71
C LYS A 39 8.56 -10.31 0.22
N ASP A 40 8.55 -10.50 -1.11
CA ASP A 40 8.57 -11.83 -1.68
C ASP A 40 9.87 -12.54 -1.28
N GLN A 41 9.77 -13.82 -0.93
CA GLN A 41 10.92 -14.60 -0.45
C GLN A 41 12.05 -14.68 -1.49
N HIS A 42 11.68 -14.70 -2.76
CA HIS A 42 12.63 -14.93 -3.86
C HIS A 42 12.93 -13.68 -4.68
N ASP A 43 12.20 -12.59 -4.47
CA ASP A 43 12.37 -11.35 -5.24
C ASP A 43 12.37 -10.15 -4.29
N PRO A 44 13.55 -9.58 -4.00
CA PRO A 44 13.66 -8.47 -3.05
C PRO A 44 13.02 -7.16 -3.54
N ASN A 45 12.68 -7.09 -4.83
CA ASN A 45 12.05 -5.90 -5.40
C ASN A 45 10.53 -6.05 -5.51
N LYS A 46 9.98 -7.21 -5.16
CA LYS A 46 8.54 -7.42 -5.11
C LYS A 46 8.06 -7.19 -3.70
N ILE A 47 7.40 -6.05 -3.50
CA ILE A 47 7.00 -5.56 -2.18
C ILE A 47 5.48 -5.60 -2.07
N VAL A 48 5.00 -6.04 -0.91
CA VAL A 48 3.58 -6.09 -0.59
C VAL A 48 3.30 -5.10 0.54
N HIS A 49 2.34 -4.23 0.30
CA HIS A 49 1.83 -3.30 1.31
C HIS A 49 0.43 -3.77 1.70
N PHE A 50 0.29 -4.30 2.91
CA PHE A 50 -0.97 -4.78 3.44
C PHE A 50 -1.44 -3.82 4.52
N SER A 51 -2.62 -3.22 4.34
CA SER A 51 -3.06 -2.14 5.21
C SER A 51 -4.53 -2.25 5.60
N THR A 52 -4.87 -1.64 6.73
CA THR A 52 -6.26 -1.50 7.16
C THR A 52 -6.71 -0.05 6.95
N TRP A 53 -7.98 0.11 6.59
CA TRP A 53 -8.55 1.41 6.23
C TRP A 53 -9.90 1.63 6.91
N THR A 54 -10.27 2.89 7.05
CA THR A 54 -11.59 3.25 7.61
C THR A 54 -12.72 2.79 6.71
N SER A 55 -12.52 2.80 5.38
CA SER A 55 -13.47 2.29 4.42
C SER A 55 -12.77 1.98 3.10
N LEU A 56 -13.36 1.10 2.28
CA LEU A 56 -12.83 0.84 0.94
C LEU A 56 -12.99 2.04 0.03
N GLU A 57 -14.05 2.82 0.21
CA GLU A 57 -14.25 4.05 -0.55
C GLU A 57 -13.11 5.04 -0.32
N ALA A 58 -12.72 5.23 0.94
CA ALA A 58 -11.60 6.10 1.28
C ALA A 58 -10.30 5.62 0.65
N ALA A 59 -10.05 4.31 0.71
CA ALA A 59 -8.86 3.71 0.13
C ALA A 59 -8.82 3.90 -1.39
N ARG A 60 -9.94 3.63 -2.08
CA ARG A 60 -10.02 3.82 -3.54
C ARG A 60 -9.77 5.26 -3.94
N SER A 61 -10.43 6.20 -3.25
CA SER A 61 -10.25 7.62 -3.54
C SER A 61 -8.79 8.04 -3.40
N PHE A 62 -8.12 7.51 -2.40
CA PHE A 62 -6.71 7.82 -2.17
C PHE A 62 -5.82 7.24 -3.28
N PHE A 63 -5.89 5.92 -3.49
CA PHE A 63 -4.99 5.25 -4.43
C PHE A 63 -5.25 5.59 -5.90
N GLU A 64 -6.47 5.96 -6.24
CA GLU A 64 -6.83 6.35 -7.60
C GLU A 64 -6.63 7.85 -7.86
N SER A 65 -6.20 8.61 -6.87
CA SER A 65 -5.98 10.05 -7.04
C SER A 65 -4.76 10.33 -7.92
N PRO A 66 -4.78 11.42 -8.71
CA PRO A 66 -3.62 11.81 -9.53
C PRO A 66 -2.34 12.01 -8.72
N ARG A 67 -2.47 12.53 -7.50
CA ARG A 67 -1.31 12.76 -6.62
C ARG A 67 -0.61 11.45 -6.27
N LEU A 68 -1.36 10.39 -6.06
CA LEU A 68 -0.78 9.07 -5.74
C LEU A 68 -0.10 8.45 -6.94
N VAL A 69 -0.61 8.70 -8.14
CA VAL A 69 0.06 8.26 -9.37
C VAL A 69 1.45 8.91 -9.45
N GLU A 70 1.54 10.21 -9.17
CA GLU A 70 2.81 10.93 -9.16
C GLU A 70 3.76 10.39 -8.08
N ILE A 71 3.25 10.15 -6.88
CA ILE A 71 4.04 9.62 -5.78
C ILE A 71 4.59 8.23 -6.12
N ARG A 72 3.79 7.37 -6.74
CA ARG A 72 4.24 6.05 -7.15
C ARG A 72 5.35 6.13 -8.20
N GLU A 73 5.20 7.02 -9.16
CA GLU A 73 6.23 7.24 -10.18
C GLU A 73 7.53 7.70 -9.55
N GLU A 74 7.45 8.65 -8.62
CA GLU A 74 8.60 9.15 -7.86
C GLU A 74 9.26 8.03 -7.05
N ALA A 75 8.46 7.14 -6.48
CA ALA A 75 8.95 6.02 -5.68
C ALA A 75 9.53 4.87 -6.52
N GLY A 76 9.41 4.94 -7.84
CA GLY A 76 9.92 3.90 -8.73
C GLY A 76 9.08 2.63 -8.74
N VAL A 77 7.78 2.75 -8.48
CA VAL A 77 6.86 1.62 -8.48
C VAL A 77 6.49 1.24 -9.91
N GLN A 78 6.55 -0.06 -10.20
CA GLN A 78 6.19 -0.61 -11.49
C GLN A 78 5.06 -1.62 -11.32
N SER A 79 4.13 -1.61 -12.27
CA SER A 79 3.03 -2.59 -12.36
C SER A 79 2.30 -2.84 -11.04
N PRO A 80 1.79 -1.82 -10.35
CA PRO A 80 1.10 -2.04 -9.09
C PRO A 80 -0.21 -2.79 -9.28
N GLU A 81 -0.47 -3.75 -8.40
CA GLU A 81 -1.74 -4.47 -8.34
C GLU A 81 -2.43 -4.14 -7.02
N PHE A 82 -3.65 -3.64 -7.09
CA PHE A 82 -4.44 -3.25 -5.93
C PHE A 82 -5.57 -4.25 -5.73
N ILE A 83 -5.67 -4.82 -4.53
CA ILE A 83 -6.74 -5.73 -4.17
C ILE A 83 -7.44 -5.16 -2.94
N TYR A 84 -8.72 -4.83 -3.10
CA TYR A 84 -9.55 -4.27 -2.03
C TYR A 84 -10.33 -5.41 -1.39
N LEU A 85 -10.18 -5.56 -0.07
CA LEU A 85 -10.64 -6.74 0.65
C LEU A 85 -11.55 -6.37 1.82
N GLU A 86 -12.59 -7.19 2.02
CA GLU A 86 -13.43 -7.11 3.20
C GLU A 86 -13.14 -8.32 4.06
N GLU A 87 -13.05 -8.14 5.38
CA GLU A 87 -12.82 -9.25 6.27
C GLU A 87 -14.08 -10.10 6.39
N LEU A 88 -13.93 -11.40 6.17
CA LEU A 88 -15.02 -12.36 6.40
C LEU A 88 -14.89 -13.01 7.77
N GLU A 89 -13.67 -13.32 8.18
CA GLU A 89 -13.44 -13.99 9.45
C GLU A 89 -11.98 -13.83 9.85
N ALA A 90 -11.74 -13.72 11.13
CA ALA A 90 -10.40 -13.74 11.69
C ALA A 90 -10.40 -14.68 12.90
N GLY A 91 -9.25 -15.29 13.18
CA GLY A 91 -9.14 -16.20 14.30
C GLY A 91 -7.69 -16.50 14.65
N THR A 92 -7.51 -17.21 15.77
CA THR A 92 -6.20 -17.68 16.22
C THR A 92 -6.27 -19.19 16.40
N LEU A 93 -5.25 -19.89 15.90
CA LEU A 93 -5.16 -21.33 16.01
C LEU A 93 -4.35 -21.74 17.23
#